data_f217fe24abd8aa9bc81d1e63285ed7f1
#
_entry.id   f217fe24abd8aa9bc81d1e63285ed7f1
#
_cell.length_a   1.000
_cell.length_b   1.000
_cell.length_c   1.000
_cell.angle_alpha   90.00
_cell.angle_beta   90.00
_cell.angle_gamma   90.00
#
_symmetry.space_group_name_H-M   'P 1'
#
loop_
_entity.id
_entity.type
_entity.pdbx_description
1 polymer ?
#
loop_
_entity_poly.entity_id
_entity_poly.type
_entity_poly.pdbx_seq_one_letter_code
_entity_poly.pdbx_strand_id
1 'polypeptide(L)'
;GITPQEHVNNITEQFLALWNRLGISNDGWASTTDPRHKACVQKILTDLKDKGQLYKKSYKGFYSVRQEQFLTDKERDAEGNFGPEWGEVLELEEENWYFRLTDHVEWMKQFVEKSSDFVLPSFRKAEVLNAIDFDSDLCISRPKSRLSWGIEFPFDPEFVTYVWFDALINYISFAGYLAEPDSGLPEFSKLWPADCEVIGKDILVPAH
;
A
#
# COMPACT_ATOMS: atom_id res chain seq x y z
N GLY A 1 26.03 6.09 11.61
CA GLY A 1 25.12 5.77 10.53
C GLY A 1 24.30 6.99 10.16
N ILE A 2 23.65 6.97 9.01
CA ILE A 2 22.71 8.01 8.56
C ILE A 2 21.29 7.59 8.97
N THR A 3 20.40 8.58 9.10
CA THR A 3 18.98 8.32 9.38
C THR A 3 18.27 7.71 8.16
N PRO A 4 17.14 7.01 8.34
CA PRO A 4 16.33 6.52 7.21
C PRO A 4 15.98 7.63 6.21
N GLN A 5 15.61 8.82 6.69
CA GLN A 5 15.30 9.96 5.83
C GLN A 5 16.50 10.43 4.99
N GLU A 6 17.68 10.53 5.60
CA GLU A 6 18.91 10.89 4.87
C GLU A 6 19.23 9.83 3.80
N HIS A 7 19.04 8.54 4.11
CA HIS A 7 19.27 7.49 3.14
C HIS A 7 18.32 7.61 1.95
N VAL A 8 17.01 7.76 2.20
CA VAL A 8 16.01 7.95 1.16
C VAL A 8 16.31 9.18 0.29
N ASN A 9 16.66 10.30 0.90
CA ASN A 9 17.00 11.52 0.16
C ASN A 9 18.20 11.30 -0.77
N ASN A 10 19.27 10.67 -0.28
CA ASN A 10 20.48 10.39 -1.07
C ASN A 10 20.19 9.48 -2.26
N ILE A 11 19.32 8.47 -2.09
CA ILE A 11 18.93 7.58 -3.18
C ILE A 11 18.02 8.30 -4.18
N THR A 12 17.10 9.13 -3.70
CA THR A 12 16.23 9.95 -4.56
C THR A 12 17.03 10.86 -5.48
N GLU A 13 18.06 11.53 -4.97
CA GLU A 13 18.93 12.38 -5.78
C GLU A 13 19.63 11.59 -6.92
N GLN A 14 20.05 10.35 -6.63
CA GLN A 14 20.65 9.49 -7.64
C GLN A 14 19.65 9.08 -8.74
N PHE A 15 18.41 8.76 -8.35
CA PHE A 15 17.34 8.47 -9.32
C PHE A 15 17.00 9.67 -10.19
N LEU A 16 16.85 10.85 -9.60
CA LEU A 16 16.58 12.08 -10.35
C LEU A 16 17.70 12.42 -11.33
N ALA A 17 18.95 12.25 -10.91
CA ALA A 17 20.12 12.43 -11.79
C ALA A 17 20.12 11.43 -12.94
N LEU A 18 19.75 10.16 -12.70
CA LEU A 18 19.61 9.16 -13.72
C LEU A 18 18.49 9.51 -14.73
N TRP A 19 17.34 9.92 -14.24
CA TRP A 19 16.20 10.32 -15.07
C TRP A 19 16.54 11.49 -15.99
N ASN A 20 17.24 12.50 -15.46
CA ASN A 20 17.75 13.61 -16.27
C ASN A 20 18.67 13.13 -17.38
N ARG A 21 19.56 12.18 -17.10
CA ARG A 21 20.48 11.61 -18.10
C ARG A 21 19.75 10.80 -19.18
N LEU A 22 18.63 10.18 -18.82
CA LEU A 22 17.77 9.42 -19.74
C LEU A 22 16.79 10.31 -20.52
N GLY A 23 16.76 11.62 -20.24
CA GLY A 23 15.82 12.55 -20.90
C GLY A 23 14.37 12.33 -20.50
N ILE A 24 14.12 11.75 -19.31
CA ILE A 24 12.76 11.56 -18.78
C ILE A 24 12.26 12.92 -18.30
N SER A 25 11.11 13.35 -18.81
CA SER A 25 10.39 14.53 -18.34
C SER A 25 9.19 14.09 -17.47
N ASN A 26 9.00 14.79 -16.37
CA ASN A 26 7.88 14.58 -15.46
C ASN A 26 7.44 15.92 -14.87
N ASP A 27 6.16 16.05 -14.52
CA ASP A 27 5.59 17.25 -13.93
C ASP A 27 5.67 17.26 -12.40
N GLY A 28 5.94 16.11 -11.78
CA GLY A 28 6.08 15.98 -10.35
C GLY A 28 6.82 14.72 -9.93
N TRP A 29 7.32 14.75 -8.70
CA TRP A 29 7.94 13.63 -8.01
C TRP A 29 7.15 13.30 -6.75
N ALA A 30 6.59 12.10 -6.70
CA ALA A 30 5.84 11.62 -5.53
C ALA A 30 6.81 10.97 -4.52
N SER A 31 6.74 11.43 -3.27
CA SER A 31 7.48 10.83 -2.15
C SER A 31 6.53 10.61 -0.98
N THR A 32 6.39 9.38 -0.52
CA THR A 32 5.52 9.04 0.63
C THR A 32 5.98 9.63 1.96
N THR A 33 7.18 10.23 2.00
CA THR A 33 7.67 11.02 3.14
C THR A 33 7.22 12.49 3.12
N ASP A 34 6.60 12.94 2.02
CA ASP A 34 6.08 14.32 1.88
C ASP A 34 4.97 14.58 2.92
N PRO A 35 5.03 15.68 3.68
CA PRO A 35 4.00 16.02 4.66
C PRO A 35 2.57 16.09 4.07
N ARG A 36 2.42 16.52 2.82
CA ARG A 36 1.12 16.62 2.13
C ARG A 36 0.53 15.24 1.90
N HIS A 37 1.35 14.27 1.48
CA HIS A 37 0.95 12.88 1.36
C HIS A 37 0.55 12.29 2.71
N LYS A 38 1.37 12.46 3.73
CA LYS A 38 1.08 11.98 5.10
C LYS A 38 -0.24 12.53 5.63
N ALA A 39 -0.49 13.84 5.43
CA ALA A 39 -1.75 14.45 5.83
C ALA A 39 -2.96 13.86 5.08
N CYS A 40 -2.83 13.59 3.78
CA CYS A 40 -3.87 12.93 2.99
C CYS A 40 -4.17 11.52 3.52
N VAL A 41 -3.14 10.70 3.75
CA VAL A 41 -3.28 9.34 4.31
C VAL A 41 -3.99 9.38 5.67
N GLN A 42 -3.61 10.29 6.56
CA GLN A 42 -4.22 10.43 7.87
C GLN A 42 -5.69 10.87 7.82
N LYS A 43 -6.05 11.75 6.88
CA LYS A 43 -7.47 12.11 6.62
C LYS A 43 -8.26 10.90 6.12
N ILE A 44 -7.71 10.13 5.18
CA ILE A 44 -8.36 8.89 4.68
C ILE A 44 -8.55 7.87 5.81
N LEU A 45 -7.54 7.64 6.64
CA LEU A 45 -7.66 6.73 7.80
C LEU A 45 -8.78 7.17 8.75
N THR A 46 -8.88 8.46 9.03
CA THR A 46 -9.94 9.01 9.88
C THR A 46 -11.32 8.78 9.26
N ASP A 47 -11.48 9.11 7.98
CA ASP A 47 -12.73 8.92 7.25
C ASP A 47 -13.17 7.46 7.20
N LEU A 48 -12.24 6.54 6.96
CA LEU A 48 -12.53 5.10 6.93
C LEU A 48 -12.94 4.59 8.31
N LYS A 49 -12.28 5.07 9.38
CA LYS A 49 -12.68 4.73 10.75
C LYS A 49 -14.08 5.23 11.09
N ASP A 50 -14.36 6.49 10.77
CA ASP A 50 -15.66 7.11 11.06
C ASP A 50 -16.81 6.43 10.30
N LYS A 51 -16.52 5.89 9.13
CA LYS A 51 -17.44 5.07 8.32
C LYS A 51 -17.54 3.60 8.77
N GLY A 52 -16.82 3.20 9.83
CA GLY A 52 -16.81 1.82 10.33
C GLY A 52 -16.11 0.81 9.40
N GLN A 53 -15.29 1.31 8.44
CA GLN A 53 -14.54 0.48 7.51
C GLN A 53 -13.23 -0.08 8.10
N LEU A 54 -12.83 0.40 9.28
CA LEU A 54 -11.66 -0.09 10.00
C LEU A 54 -12.04 -0.74 11.32
N TYR A 55 -11.35 -1.82 11.65
CA TYR A 55 -11.49 -2.51 12.93
C TYR A 55 -10.16 -3.13 13.39
N LYS A 56 -10.01 -3.37 14.69
CA LYS A 56 -8.87 -4.09 15.24
C LYS A 56 -9.15 -5.58 15.32
N LYS A 57 -8.13 -6.39 15.04
CA LYS A 57 -8.17 -7.83 15.20
C LYS A 57 -6.80 -8.33 15.64
N SER A 58 -6.79 -9.19 16.66
CA SER A 58 -5.60 -9.99 16.99
C SER A 58 -5.48 -11.16 16.03
N TYR A 59 -4.27 -11.37 15.55
CA TYR A 59 -3.90 -12.52 14.76
C TYR A 59 -2.76 -13.26 15.45
N LYS A 60 -2.97 -14.53 15.67
CA LYS A 60 -1.94 -15.44 16.17
C LYS A 60 -1.51 -16.36 15.05
N GLY A 61 -0.23 -16.37 14.75
CA GLY A 61 0.28 -17.16 13.64
C GLY A 61 1.79 -17.25 13.61
N PHE A 62 2.31 -17.93 12.61
CA PHE A 62 3.75 -18.06 12.38
C PHE A 62 4.23 -16.85 11.57
N TYR A 63 5.30 -16.23 12.05
CA TYR A 63 5.88 -15.05 11.46
C TYR A 63 7.32 -15.29 11.02
N SER A 64 7.62 -15.01 9.75
CA SER A 64 8.98 -15.01 9.24
C SER A 64 9.65 -13.68 9.57
N VAL A 65 10.68 -13.72 10.42
CA VAL A 65 11.48 -12.55 10.76
C VAL A 65 12.21 -12.02 9.53
N ARG A 66 12.67 -12.92 8.66
CA ARG A 66 13.42 -12.57 7.45
C ARG A 66 12.57 -11.89 6.39
N GLN A 67 11.32 -12.37 6.18
CA GLN A 67 10.41 -11.86 5.14
C GLN A 67 9.46 -10.78 5.67
N GLU A 68 9.50 -10.54 7.00
CA GLU A 68 8.64 -9.56 7.70
C GLU A 68 7.14 -9.75 7.45
N GLN A 69 6.69 -11.03 7.38
CA GLN A 69 5.28 -11.37 7.13
C GLN A 69 4.82 -12.58 7.93
N PHE A 70 3.51 -12.63 8.20
CA PHE A 70 2.86 -13.83 8.70
C PHE A 70 2.78 -14.89 7.60
N LEU A 71 2.99 -16.14 8.01
CA LEU A 71 2.94 -17.32 7.15
C LEU A 71 1.63 -18.05 7.36
N THR A 72 1.10 -18.61 6.29
CA THR A 72 -0.08 -19.47 6.30
C THR A 72 0.32 -20.93 6.04
N ASP A 73 -0.64 -21.84 6.04
CA ASP A 73 -0.35 -23.23 5.72
C ASP A 73 0.07 -23.45 4.24
N LYS A 74 -0.16 -22.44 3.37
CA LYS A 74 0.27 -22.50 1.96
C LYS A 74 1.79 -22.44 1.79
N GLU A 75 2.50 -21.85 2.75
CA GLU A 75 3.97 -21.74 2.78
C GLU A 75 4.65 -22.94 3.40
N ARG A 76 3.90 -23.96 3.87
CA ARG A 76 4.47 -25.20 4.40
C ARG A 76 4.82 -26.17 3.27
N ASP A 77 5.89 -26.91 3.50
CA ASP A 77 6.26 -28.05 2.65
C ASP A 77 5.31 -29.26 2.87
N ALA A 78 5.55 -30.34 2.16
CA ALA A 78 4.74 -31.55 2.24
C ALA A 78 4.83 -32.24 3.63
N GLU A 79 5.87 -31.97 4.39
CA GLU A 79 6.12 -32.44 5.75
C GLU A 79 5.52 -31.50 6.81
N GLY A 80 4.94 -30.36 6.41
CA GLY A 80 4.29 -29.37 7.29
C GLY A 80 5.25 -28.37 7.91
N ASN A 81 6.49 -28.27 7.43
CA ASN A 81 7.50 -27.33 7.92
C ASN A 81 7.58 -26.08 7.04
N PHE A 82 8.13 -25.01 7.62
CA PHE A 82 8.53 -23.82 6.84
C PHE A 82 9.97 -24.02 6.36
N GLY A 83 10.20 -23.83 5.06
CA GLY A 83 11.50 -24.00 4.43
C GLY A 83 12.53 -22.93 4.86
N PRO A 84 13.81 -23.13 4.53
CA PRO A 84 14.90 -22.22 4.93
C PRO A 84 14.80 -20.83 4.28
N GLU A 85 14.02 -20.66 3.22
CA GLU A 85 13.72 -19.38 2.57
C GLU A 85 13.01 -18.41 3.52
N TRP A 86 12.25 -18.92 4.50
CA TRP A 86 11.51 -18.12 5.50
C TRP A 86 12.39 -17.67 6.67
N GLY A 87 13.61 -18.22 6.81
CA GLY A 87 14.52 -17.90 7.90
C GLY A 87 13.99 -18.32 9.28
N GLU A 88 14.21 -17.48 10.28
CA GLU A 88 13.64 -17.70 11.61
C GLU A 88 12.14 -17.47 11.60
N VAL A 89 11.37 -18.47 12.05
CA VAL A 89 9.92 -18.41 12.15
C VAL A 89 9.51 -18.47 13.62
N LEU A 90 8.78 -17.46 14.06
CA LEU A 90 8.30 -17.31 15.43
C LEU A 90 6.77 -17.42 15.46
N GLU A 91 6.23 -18.02 16.53
CA GLU A 91 4.80 -17.92 16.82
C GLU A 91 4.55 -16.57 17.51
N LEU A 92 3.79 -15.70 16.88
CA LEU A 92 3.47 -14.37 17.40
C LEU A 92 1.95 -14.18 17.46
N GLU A 93 1.54 -13.43 18.48
CA GLU A 93 0.20 -12.85 18.53
C GLU A 93 0.35 -11.34 18.43
N GLU A 94 -0.30 -10.75 17.42
CA GLU A 94 -0.19 -9.32 17.15
C GLU A 94 -1.57 -8.74 16.84
N GLU A 95 -1.91 -7.64 17.49
CA GLU A 95 -3.10 -6.87 17.16
C GLU A 95 -2.77 -5.87 16.06
N ASN A 96 -3.65 -5.77 15.05
CA ASN A 96 -3.50 -4.84 13.93
C ASN A 96 -4.85 -4.23 13.53
N TRP A 97 -4.79 -3.13 12.79
CA TRP A 97 -5.92 -2.54 12.11
C TRP A 97 -6.14 -3.19 10.75
N TYR A 98 -7.41 -3.52 10.47
CA TYR A 98 -7.85 -4.14 9.23
C TYR A 98 -8.86 -3.24 8.53
N PHE A 99 -8.75 -3.18 7.20
CA PHE A 99 -9.75 -2.57 6.32
C PHE A 99 -10.70 -3.65 5.80
N ARG A 100 -12.02 -3.37 5.81
CA ARG A 100 -13.07 -4.29 5.33
C ARG A 100 -13.06 -4.43 3.81
N LEU A 101 -11.98 -4.93 3.26
CA LEU A 101 -11.79 -5.10 1.82
C LEU A 101 -12.82 -6.06 1.23
N THR A 102 -13.22 -7.09 1.98
CA THR A 102 -14.21 -8.08 1.55
C THR A 102 -15.57 -7.48 1.21
N ASP A 103 -15.96 -6.37 1.85
CA ASP A 103 -17.20 -5.64 1.56
C ASP A 103 -17.22 -5.03 0.15
N HIS A 104 -16.06 -4.91 -0.50
CA HIS A 104 -15.90 -4.23 -1.79
C HIS A 104 -15.64 -5.19 -2.96
N VAL A 105 -15.43 -6.47 -2.71
CA VAL A 105 -15.07 -7.48 -3.74
C VAL A 105 -16.05 -7.50 -4.89
N GLU A 106 -17.35 -7.58 -4.60
CA GLU A 106 -18.38 -7.67 -5.63
C GLU A 106 -18.44 -6.40 -6.50
N TRP A 107 -18.32 -5.24 -5.88
CA TRP A 107 -18.25 -3.97 -6.60
C TRP A 107 -17.02 -3.89 -7.51
N MET A 108 -15.84 -4.28 -7.01
CA MET A 108 -14.60 -4.26 -7.80
C MET A 108 -14.67 -5.21 -8.99
N LYS A 109 -15.18 -6.44 -8.80
CA LYS A 109 -15.36 -7.41 -9.89
C LYS A 109 -16.28 -6.85 -10.98
N GLN A 110 -17.44 -6.35 -10.59
CA GLN A 110 -18.39 -5.76 -11.54
C GLN A 110 -17.81 -4.55 -12.27
N PHE A 111 -17.05 -3.71 -11.59
CA PHE A 111 -16.40 -2.55 -12.19
C PHE A 111 -15.39 -2.98 -13.26
N VAL A 112 -14.48 -3.89 -12.93
CA VAL A 112 -13.47 -4.41 -13.86
C VAL A 112 -14.14 -5.14 -15.04
N GLU A 113 -15.16 -5.95 -14.80
CA GLU A 113 -15.87 -6.67 -15.86
C GLU A 113 -16.54 -5.75 -16.87
N LYS A 114 -17.20 -4.69 -16.39
CA LYS A 114 -17.94 -3.74 -17.23
C LYS A 114 -17.02 -2.75 -17.96
N SER A 115 -15.81 -2.53 -17.46
CA SER A 115 -14.86 -1.56 -18.02
C SER A 115 -13.92 -2.26 -19.01
N SER A 116 -14.08 -1.97 -20.31
CA SER A 116 -13.30 -2.62 -21.39
C SER A 116 -11.82 -2.28 -21.32
N ASP A 117 -11.52 -1.03 -20.96
CA ASP A 117 -10.18 -0.42 -21.11
C ASP A 117 -9.49 -0.14 -19.76
N PHE A 118 -10.10 -0.58 -18.65
CA PHE A 118 -9.55 -0.34 -17.33
C PHE A 118 -8.26 -1.13 -17.07
N VAL A 119 -8.16 -2.36 -17.63
CA VAL A 119 -6.96 -3.19 -17.53
C VAL A 119 -6.40 -3.46 -18.91
N LEU A 120 -5.20 -2.95 -19.18
CA LEU A 120 -4.48 -3.14 -20.43
C LEU A 120 -3.08 -3.73 -20.18
N PRO A 121 -2.60 -4.61 -21.05
CA PRO A 121 -3.31 -5.23 -22.18
C PRO A 121 -4.41 -6.19 -21.69
N SER A 122 -5.44 -6.38 -22.50
CA SER A 122 -6.67 -7.07 -22.10
C SER A 122 -6.51 -8.50 -21.56
N PHE A 123 -5.43 -9.20 -21.95
CA PHE A 123 -5.12 -10.53 -21.42
C PHE A 123 -4.81 -10.54 -19.90
N ARG A 124 -4.45 -9.39 -19.31
CA ARG A 124 -4.23 -9.23 -17.87
C ARG A 124 -5.53 -9.13 -17.07
N LYS A 125 -6.65 -8.84 -17.74
CA LYS A 125 -7.95 -8.67 -17.07
C LYS A 125 -8.38 -9.90 -16.29
N ALA A 126 -8.17 -11.09 -16.83
CA ALA A 126 -8.48 -12.35 -16.13
C ALA A 126 -7.64 -12.55 -14.87
N GLU A 127 -6.36 -12.16 -14.91
CA GLU A 127 -5.45 -12.20 -13.77
C GLU A 127 -5.94 -11.26 -12.64
N VAL A 128 -6.34 -10.04 -12.99
CA VAL A 128 -6.90 -9.07 -12.03
C VAL A 128 -8.21 -9.56 -11.42
N LEU A 129 -9.13 -10.10 -12.23
CA LEU A 129 -10.40 -10.63 -11.72
C LEU A 129 -10.20 -11.81 -10.75
N ASN A 130 -9.23 -12.67 -11.02
CA ASN A 130 -8.88 -13.76 -10.11
C ASN A 130 -8.24 -13.24 -8.81
N ALA A 131 -7.47 -12.16 -8.90
CA ALA A 131 -6.83 -11.54 -7.73
C ALA A 131 -7.82 -10.84 -6.80
N ILE A 132 -8.92 -10.29 -7.34
CA ILE A 132 -9.96 -9.62 -6.55
C ILE A 132 -10.78 -10.61 -5.70
N ASP A 133 -10.60 -11.91 -5.84
CA ASP A 133 -11.35 -12.91 -5.07
C ASP A 133 -10.78 -13.08 -3.65
N PHE A 134 -10.84 -12.00 -2.86
CA PHE A 134 -10.35 -11.99 -1.49
C PHE A 134 -11.31 -12.75 -0.57
N ASP A 135 -10.75 -13.57 0.28
CA ASP A 135 -11.44 -14.29 1.36
C ASP A 135 -11.22 -13.63 2.75
N SER A 136 -10.39 -12.60 2.80
CA SER A 136 -10.00 -11.94 4.04
C SER A 136 -9.82 -10.43 3.87
N ASP A 137 -10.06 -9.71 4.96
CA ASP A 137 -9.84 -8.27 5.03
C ASP A 137 -8.36 -7.91 5.07
N LEU A 138 -8.03 -6.71 4.61
CA LEU A 138 -6.66 -6.26 4.45
C LEU A 138 -6.10 -5.72 5.77
N CYS A 139 -4.99 -6.28 6.23
CA CYS A 139 -4.20 -5.71 7.33
C CYS A 139 -3.46 -4.47 6.84
N ILE A 140 -3.78 -3.30 7.42
CA ILE A 140 -3.27 -1.99 6.99
C ILE A 140 -2.32 -1.33 7.98
N SER A 141 -1.96 -2.00 9.07
CA SER A 141 -1.09 -1.44 10.09
C SER A 141 0.08 -2.32 10.47
N ARG A 142 1.04 -1.69 11.18
CA ARG A 142 2.09 -2.38 11.94
C ARG A 142 2.26 -1.68 13.29
N PRO A 143 2.45 -2.41 14.41
CA PRO A 143 2.78 -1.79 15.69
C PRO A 143 4.11 -1.02 15.60
N LYS A 144 4.19 0.16 16.23
CA LYS A 144 5.43 0.94 16.30
C LYS A 144 6.58 0.24 16.98
N SER A 145 6.30 -0.69 17.88
CA SER A 145 7.31 -1.54 18.50
C SER A 145 8.10 -2.39 17.51
N ARG A 146 7.50 -2.67 16.34
CA ARG A 146 8.12 -3.42 15.25
C ARG A 146 8.61 -2.55 14.12
N LEU A 147 7.87 -1.50 13.78
CA LEU A 147 8.19 -0.58 12.70
C LEU A 147 8.04 0.86 13.20
N SER A 148 9.15 1.49 13.56
CA SER A 148 9.18 2.88 14.03
C SER A 148 9.11 3.91 12.89
N TRP A 149 9.21 3.47 11.64
CA TRP A 149 9.17 4.29 10.44
C TRP A 149 7.88 4.03 9.67
N GLY A 150 7.05 5.07 9.52
CA GLY A 150 5.77 4.98 8.80
C GLY A 150 4.86 6.16 9.12
N ILE A 151 3.66 6.16 8.53
CA ILE A 151 2.64 7.17 8.78
C ILE A 151 1.80 6.71 9.97
N GLU A 152 1.75 7.52 11.02
CA GLU A 152 1.00 7.19 12.24
C GLU A 152 -0.50 7.27 12.02
N PHE A 153 -1.22 6.35 12.67
CA PHE A 153 -2.68 6.42 12.74
C PHE A 153 -3.09 7.59 13.64
N PRO A 154 -3.87 8.57 13.15
CA PRO A 154 -4.20 9.77 13.93
C PRO A 154 -5.03 9.49 15.19
N PHE A 155 -5.73 8.38 15.22
CA PHE A 155 -6.57 7.94 16.33
C PHE A 155 -5.94 6.81 17.17
N ASP A 156 -4.76 6.32 16.79
CA ASP A 156 -4.06 5.22 17.48
C ASP A 156 -2.54 5.29 17.20
N PRO A 157 -1.82 6.19 17.86
CA PRO A 157 -0.43 6.49 17.55
C PRO A 157 0.56 5.36 17.85
N GLU A 158 0.11 4.24 18.44
CA GLU A 158 0.91 3.04 18.62
C GLU A 158 1.08 2.23 17.33
N PHE A 159 0.38 2.62 16.25
CA PHE A 159 0.42 1.97 14.95
C PHE A 159 0.88 2.94 13.85
N VAL A 160 1.58 2.37 12.88
CA VAL A 160 1.89 3.01 11.60
C VAL A 160 1.24 2.25 10.45
N THR A 161 1.05 2.91 9.32
CA THR A 161 0.50 2.27 8.12
C THR A 161 1.42 1.15 7.61
N TYR A 162 0.79 0.10 7.09
CA TYR A 162 1.48 -0.87 6.26
C TYR A 162 1.84 -0.23 4.90
N VAL A 163 3.04 -0.50 4.42
CA VAL A 163 3.62 0.20 3.25
C VAL A 163 2.73 0.26 2.02
N TRP A 164 2.04 -0.82 1.69
CA TRP A 164 1.18 -0.83 0.50
C TRP A 164 -0.06 0.05 0.64
N PHE A 165 -0.59 0.20 1.84
CA PHE A 165 -1.72 1.10 2.08
C PHE A 165 -1.35 2.56 1.81
N ASP A 166 -0.24 3.03 2.37
CA ASP A 166 0.17 4.42 2.13
C ASP A 166 0.76 4.63 0.74
N ALA A 167 1.53 3.67 0.23
CA ALA A 167 2.16 3.77 -1.07
C ALA A 167 1.13 3.94 -2.20
N LEU A 168 0.03 3.18 -2.19
CA LEU A 168 -1.00 3.28 -3.23
C LEU A 168 -1.79 4.59 -3.17
N ILE A 169 -1.94 5.20 -2.00
CA ILE A 169 -2.59 6.50 -1.85
C ILE A 169 -1.82 7.62 -2.55
N ASN A 170 -0.54 7.43 -2.89
CA ASN A 170 0.22 8.47 -3.59
C ASN A 170 -0.41 8.87 -4.92
N TYR A 171 -1.05 7.96 -5.64
CA TYR A 171 -1.72 8.26 -6.92
C TYR A 171 -2.75 9.38 -6.80
N ILE A 172 -3.51 9.41 -5.72
CA ILE A 172 -4.54 10.41 -5.48
C ILE A 172 -4.06 11.60 -4.65
N SER A 173 -3.14 11.38 -3.69
CA SER A 173 -2.66 12.46 -2.83
C SER A 173 -1.89 13.52 -3.61
N PHE A 174 -1.02 13.11 -4.55
CA PHE A 174 -0.27 14.05 -5.39
C PHE A 174 -1.10 14.63 -6.55
N ALA A 175 -2.23 14.00 -6.88
CA ALA A 175 -3.26 14.60 -7.73
C ALA A 175 -4.09 15.67 -7.00
N GLY A 176 -3.87 15.87 -5.70
CA GLY A 176 -4.53 16.91 -4.91
C GLY A 176 -5.74 16.44 -4.09
N TYR A 177 -5.97 15.14 -3.95
CA TYR A 177 -7.08 14.62 -3.13
C TYR A 177 -6.92 15.04 -1.66
N LEU A 178 -7.96 15.64 -1.09
CA LEU A 178 -8.00 16.16 0.29
C LEU A 178 -6.88 17.18 0.61
N ALA A 179 -6.28 17.78 -0.40
CA ALA A 179 -5.22 18.77 -0.23
C ALA A 179 -5.77 20.09 0.28
N GLU A 180 -4.96 20.78 1.10
CA GLU A 180 -5.28 22.15 1.50
C GLU A 180 -5.14 23.11 0.31
N PRO A 181 -5.92 24.21 0.26
CA PRO A 181 -5.93 25.15 -0.88
C PRO A 181 -4.57 25.75 -1.23
N ASP A 182 -3.69 25.89 -0.24
CA ASP A 182 -2.35 26.48 -0.36
C ASP A 182 -1.23 25.43 -0.42
N SER A 183 -1.59 24.16 -0.59
CA SER A 183 -0.63 23.02 -0.59
C SER A 183 0.36 23.05 -1.77
N GLY A 184 0.06 23.81 -2.82
CA GLY A 184 0.81 23.81 -4.08
C GLY A 184 0.60 22.55 -4.91
N LEU A 185 -0.36 21.69 -4.54
CA LEU A 185 -0.80 20.54 -5.33
C LEU A 185 -1.86 20.97 -6.36
N PRO A 186 -2.02 20.18 -7.45
CA PRO A 186 -3.05 20.43 -8.44
C PRO A 186 -4.48 20.36 -7.85
N GLU A 187 -5.43 20.91 -8.56
CA GLU A 187 -6.85 20.68 -8.28
C GLU A 187 -7.22 19.24 -8.68
N PHE A 188 -7.66 18.44 -7.71
CA PHE A 188 -7.93 17.01 -7.88
C PHE A 188 -8.83 16.68 -9.07
N SER A 189 -9.92 17.44 -9.23
CA SER A 189 -10.88 17.25 -10.31
C SER A 189 -10.32 17.43 -11.73
N LYS A 190 -9.14 18.03 -11.86
CA LYS A 190 -8.45 18.23 -13.16
C LYS A 190 -7.51 17.09 -13.53
N LEU A 191 -7.07 16.32 -12.54
CA LEU A 191 -6.10 15.24 -12.74
C LEU A 191 -6.67 13.85 -12.44
N TRP A 192 -7.83 13.77 -11.79
CA TRP A 192 -8.43 12.49 -11.45
C TRP A 192 -9.86 12.37 -12.03
N PRO A 193 -10.25 11.23 -12.62
CA PRO A 193 -9.43 10.01 -12.74
C PRO A 193 -8.24 10.18 -13.68
N ALA A 194 -7.16 9.42 -13.44
CA ALA A 194 -6.00 9.40 -14.32
C ALA A 194 -6.36 8.80 -15.69
N ASP A 195 -5.76 9.34 -16.75
CA ASP A 195 -5.94 8.79 -18.11
C ASP A 195 -5.25 7.43 -18.26
N CYS A 196 -4.13 7.22 -17.56
CA CYS A 196 -3.36 5.98 -17.60
C CYS A 196 -2.47 5.85 -16.37
N GLU A 197 -2.43 4.65 -15.80
CA GLU A 197 -1.47 4.25 -14.78
C GLU A 197 -0.60 3.10 -15.32
N VAL A 198 0.72 3.25 -15.24
CA VAL A 198 1.66 2.22 -15.67
C VAL A 198 2.19 1.48 -14.46
N ILE A 199 1.81 0.22 -14.34
CA ILE A 199 2.07 -0.62 -13.17
C ILE A 199 3.02 -1.76 -13.53
N GLY A 200 4.01 -2.02 -12.68
CA GLY A 200 4.88 -3.19 -12.81
C GLY A 200 4.10 -4.50 -12.66
N LYS A 201 4.38 -5.48 -13.53
CA LYS A 201 3.66 -6.78 -13.52
C LYS A 201 3.71 -7.49 -12.16
N ASP A 202 4.80 -7.30 -11.42
CA ASP A 202 5.06 -8.02 -10.17
C ASP A 202 4.29 -7.42 -8.98
N ILE A 203 3.71 -6.23 -9.14
CA ILE A 203 2.89 -5.57 -8.12
C ILE A 203 1.41 -5.45 -8.51
N LEU A 204 1.05 -5.85 -9.72
CA LEU A 204 -0.33 -5.78 -10.21
C LEU A 204 -1.27 -6.63 -9.33
N VAL A 205 -0.91 -7.87 -9.04
CA VAL A 205 -1.75 -8.79 -8.29
C VAL A 205 -1.63 -8.61 -6.77
N PRO A 206 -0.44 -8.51 -6.16
CA PRO A 206 -0.37 -8.46 -4.69
C PRO A 206 -0.72 -7.10 -4.10
N ALA A 207 -0.66 -6.00 -4.87
CA ALA A 207 -0.74 -4.65 -4.30
C ALA A 207 -1.84 -3.77 -4.90
N HIS A 208 -2.12 -3.88 -6.19
CA HIS A 208 -3.10 -3.10 -6.93
C HIS A 208 -4.33 -3.92 -7.16
#